data_423f6802e6773211dde2c46dec460dd1
#
_entry.id   423f6802e6773211dde2c46dec460dd1
#
_cell.length_a   1.000
_cell.length_b   1.000
_cell.length_c   1.000
_cell.angle_alpha   90.00
_cell.angle_beta   90.00
_cell.angle_gamma   90.00
#
_symmetry.space_group_name_H-M   'P 1'
#
loop_
_entity.id
_entity.type
_entity.pdbx_description
1 polymer ?
#
loop_
_entity_poly.entity_id
_entity_poly.type
_entity_poly.pdbx_seq_one_letter_code
_entity_poly.pdbx_strand_id
1 'polypeptide(L)'
;VTGKGADLLIIDDPHSEQEAALAEINPDVYDKTYEWYTSGPRQRLQPGGAIVIVMTRWSLRDLTAKVIKSSAQRGGDEWEVIEFPALMPSGTPLWPEFWSKTELSALKEELPNAKWMAQYQQQPTSETSAIVKREWWQTWEEENPPPCDFVLMAWDTAFEKNNRADYSACTTWGVFYHPDDNGVEQANVILLNAFRERMEFPKLKRISIEQYDEWQPDSLLVEKKASGAPLIYELRAMGIPVQEFTTTRGNDKITRLNAVSDLFASGLVWAPNTSWAEEVIDEVASFPSGEHDDYVDSVSLAMMRYRKGG
;
A
#
# COMPACT_ATOMS: atom_id res chain seq x y z
N VAL A 1 29.02 -16.11 -0.29
CA VAL A 1 30.20 -15.97 0.58
C VAL A 1 29.91 -16.70 1.89
N THR A 2 30.28 -17.96 2.00
CA THR A 2 30.06 -18.76 3.22
C THR A 2 31.39 -18.96 3.98
N GLY A 3 31.34 -18.80 5.33
CA GLY A 3 32.45 -19.19 6.20
C GLY A 3 33.57 -18.13 6.39
N LYS A 4 33.45 -16.92 5.85
CA LYS A 4 34.44 -15.84 6.06
C LYS A 4 33.81 -14.65 6.74
N GLY A 5 34.51 -14.03 7.69
CA GLY A 5 34.17 -12.71 8.25
C GLY A 5 34.73 -11.58 7.37
N ALA A 6 34.22 -10.38 7.53
CA ALA A 6 34.63 -9.19 6.80
C ALA A 6 34.65 -7.95 7.71
N ASP A 7 35.68 -7.11 7.57
CA ASP A 7 35.76 -5.80 8.22
C ASP A 7 35.07 -4.73 7.37
N LEU A 8 34.92 -4.97 6.06
CA LEU A 8 34.19 -4.13 5.12
C LEU A 8 33.31 -5.02 4.25
N LEU A 9 32.02 -4.74 4.27
CA LEU A 9 31.02 -5.38 3.39
C LEU A 9 30.60 -4.36 2.33
N ILE A 10 30.83 -4.69 1.06
CA ILE A 10 30.36 -3.90 -0.08
C ILE A 10 29.24 -4.67 -0.78
N ILE A 11 28.10 -4.06 -0.96
CA ILE A 11 26.95 -4.58 -1.71
C ILE A 11 26.76 -3.62 -2.90
N ASP A 12 26.88 -4.16 -4.10
CA ASP A 12 26.77 -3.42 -5.34
C ASP A 12 25.56 -3.94 -6.13
N ASP A 13 24.68 -3.04 -6.51
CA ASP A 13 23.44 -3.29 -7.27
C ASP A 13 22.67 -4.54 -6.81
N PRO A 14 22.14 -4.56 -5.55
CA PRO A 14 21.46 -5.74 -5.01
C PRO A 14 20.10 -6.03 -5.68
N HIS A 15 19.62 -5.15 -6.53
CA HIS A 15 18.41 -5.30 -7.34
C HIS A 15 18.73 -5.17 -8.84
N SER A 16 18.22 -6.12 -9.61
CA SER A 16 18.29 -6.06 -11.07
C SER A 16 17.03 -5.39 -11.66
N GLU A 17 17.11 -4.94 -12.92
CA GLU A 17 15.94 -4.45 -13.66
C GLU A 17 14.80 -5.48 -13.74
N GLN A 18 15.17 -6.75 -13.88
CA GLN A 18 14.19 -7.84 -13.96
C GLN A 18 13.47 -8.03 -12.62
N GLU A 19 14.18 -7.93 -11.49
CA GLU A 19 13.59 -7.98 -10.16
C GLU A 19 12.72 -6.75 -9.89
N ALA A 20 13.14 -5.57 -10.32
CA ALA A 20 12.34 -4.36 -10.19
C ALA A 20 11.04 -4.45 -11.01
N ALA A 21 11.09 -4.99 -12.22
CA ALA A 21 9.89 -5.23 -13.03
C ALA A 21 8.97 -6.30 -12.42
N LEU A 22 9.53 -7.36 -11.83
CA LEU A 22 8.75 -8.34 -11.08
C LEU A 22 8.14 -7.75 -9.81
N ALA A 23 8.82 -6.82 -9.16
CA ALA A 23 8.35 -6.15 -7.95
C ALA A 23 7.16 -5.22 -8.20
N GLU A 24 6.94 -4.76 -9.44
CA GLU A 24 5.71 -4.05 -9.83
C GLU A 24 4.46 -4.95 -9.69
N ILE A 25 4.63 -6.27 -9.86
CA ILE A 25 3.55 -7.26 -9.75
C ILE A 25 3.57 -7.95 -8.38
N ASN A 26 4.76 -8.19 -7.83
CA ASN A 26 4.97 -8.87 -6.55
C ASN A 26 6.03 -8.13 -5.72
N PRO A 27 5.61 -7.18 -4.86
CA PRO A 27 6.52 -6.41 -4.00
C PRO A 27 7.38 -7.25 -3.05
N ASP A 28 7.02 -8.51 -2.75
CA ASP A 28 7.80 -9.42 -1.90
C ASP A 28 9.21 -9.70 -2.43
N VAL A 29 9.48 -9.36 -3.68
CA VAL A 29 10.84 -9.43 -4.25
C VAL A 29 11.82 -8.59 -3.43
N TYR A 30 11.43 -7.40 -3.04
CA TYR A 30 12.25 -6.53 -2.19
C TYR A 30 12.41 -7.07 -0.76
N ASP A 31 11.40 -7.77 -0.23
CA ASP A 31 11.48 -8.43 1.08
C ASP A 31 12.50 -9.56 1.07
N LYS A 32 12.55 -10.35 -0.01
CA LYS A 32 13.56 -11.43 -0.18
C LYS A 32 14.98 -10.88 -0.22
N THR A 33 15.21 -9.75 -0.88
CA THR A 33 16.53 -9.11 -0.91
C THR A 33 16.94 -8.61 0.47
N TYR A 34 16.00 -8.04 1.23
CA TYR A 34 16.26 -7.62 2.62
C TYR A 34 16.50 -8.81 3.54
N GLU A 35 15.76 -9.91 3.38
CA GLU A 35 15.99 -11.17 4.10
C GLU A 35 17.36 -11.75 3.77
N TRP A 36 17.74 -11.82 2.50
CA TRP A 36 19.09 -12.21 2.09
C TRP A 36 20.16 -11.36 2.76
N TYR A 37 19.99 -10.02 2.77
CA TYR A 37 20.94 -9.11 3.42
C TYR A 37 21.09 -9.42 4.89
N THR A 38 20.00 -9.56 5.62
CA THR A 38 20.00 -9.74 7.09
C THR A 38 20.43 -11.14 7.51
N SER A 39 20.06 -12.17 6.74
CA SER A 39 20.36 -13.57 7.07
C SER A 39 21.76 -14.03 6.61
N GLY A 40 22.34 -13.38 5.64
CA GLY A 40 23.61 -13.73 5.01
C GLY A 40 24.72 -12.70 5.20
N PRO A 41 24.84 -11.69 4.32
CA PRO A 41 25.96 -10.75 4.28
C PRO A 41 26.15 -10.00 5.60
N ARG A 42 25.09 -9.47 6.20
CA ARG A 42 25.12 -8.69 7.45
C ARG A 42 25.74 -9.48 8.60
N GLN A 43 25.47 -10.78 8.69
CA GLN A 43 25.99 -11.63 9.75
C GLN A 43 27.49 -11.97 9.61
N ARG A 44 28.11 -11.57 8.50
CA ARG A 44 29.55 -11.77 8.25
C ARG A 44 30.40 -10.61 8.71
N LEU A 45 29.78 -9.46 9.02
CA LEU A 45 30.50 -8.31 9.46
C LEU A 45 31.13 -8.54 10.84
N GLN A 46 32.43 -8.28 10.96
CA GLN A 46 33.15 -8.35 12.22
C GLN A 46 32.75 -7.15 13.11
N PRO A 47 32.92 -7.26 14.45
CA PRO A 47 32.71 -6.12 15.34
C PRO A 47 33.52 -4.87 14.91
N GLY A 48 32.85 -3.73 14.74
CA GLY A 48 33.46 -2.49 14.25
C GLY A 48 33.67 -2.42 12.73
N GLY A 49 33.21 -3.41 11.98
CA GLY A 49 33.24 -3.38 10.52
C GLY A 49 32.24 -2.42 9.91
N ALA A 50 32.47 -2.01 8.68
CA ALA A 50 31.66 -1.08 7.92
C ALA A 50 30.87 -1.75 6.80
N ILE A 51 29.72 -1.18 6.41
CA ILE A 51 28.91 -1.60 5.28
C ILE A 51 28.79 -0.46 4.29
N VAL A 52 28.98 -0.74 3.02
CA VAL A 52 28.72 0.16 1.90
C VAL A 52 27.71 -0.48 0.98
N ILE A 53 26.61 0.19 0.71
CA ILE A 53 25.61 -0.23 -0.27
C ILE A 53 25.60 0.79 -1.39
N VAL A 54 25.92 0.34 -2.61
CA VAL A 54 25.87 1.14 -3.83
C VAL A 54 24.75 0.57 -4.69
N MET A 55 23.79 1.40 -5.08
CA MET A 55 22.67 0.93 -5.91
C MET A 55 21.93 2.07 -6.57
N THR A 56 21.30 1.77 -7.67
CA THR A 56 20.21 2.58 -8.23
C THR A 56 18.96 2.42 -7.37
N ARG A 57 18.25 3.51 -7.12
CA ARG A 57 16.96 3.46 -6.39
C ARG A 57 15.88 2.93 -7.33
N TRP A 58 15.01 2.10 -6.81
CA TRP A 58 13.92 1.48 -7.57
C TRP A 58 12.56 1.75 -6.96
N SER A 59 12.46 1.76 -5.62
CA SER A 59 11.20 1.83 -4.89
C SER A 59 11.41 2.36 -3.47
N LEU A 60 10.33 2.80 -2.82
CA LEU A 60 10.29 3.04 -1.37
C LEU A 60 10.42 1.74 -0.54
N ARG A 61 10.42 0.57 -1.20
CA ARG A 61 10.58 -0.76 -0.58
C ARG A 61 11.91 -1.43 -0.92
N ASP A 62 12.78 -0.80 -1.68
CA ASP A 62 14.09 -1.35 -2.04
C ASP A 62 15.00 -1.55 -0.81
N LEU A 63 16.14 -2.21 -1.00
CA LEU A 63 17.06 -2.51 0.10
C LEU A 63 17.47 -1.27 0.89
N THR A 64 17.81 -0.18 0.21
CA THR A 64 18.21 1.09 0.85
C THR A 64 17.10 1.63 1.73
N ALA A 65 15.87 1.71 1.23
CA ALA A 65 14.72 2.18 2.01
C ALA A 65 14.50 1.32 3.27
N LYS A 66 14.56 0.00 3.14
CA LYS A 66 14.37 -0.94 4.27
C LYS A 66 15.48 -0.83 5.31
N VAL A 67 16.72 -0.68 4.88
CA VAL A 67 17.87 -0.57 5.78
C VAL A 67 17.80 0.73 6.58
N ILE A 68 17.56 1.88 5.94
CA ILE A 68 17.41 3.19 6.59
C ILE A 68 16.24 3.15 7.57
N LYS A 69 15.08 2.63 7.15
CA LYS A 69 13.90 2.54 7.99
C LYS A 69 14.11 1.64 9.21
N SER A 70 14.71 0.47 9.02
CA SER A 70 15.02 -0.46 10.13
C SER A 70 15.96 0.19 11.16
N SER A 71 16.92 0.98 10.71
CA SER A 71 17.82 1.74 11.58
C SER A 71 17.05 2.77 12.40
N ALA A 72 16.24 3.58 11.78
CA ALA A 72 15.47 4.64 12.46
C ALA A 72 14.47 4.07 13.49
N GLN A 73 13.84 2.92 13.20
CA GLN A 73 12.84 2.33 14.08
C GLN A 73 13.40 1.52 15.24
N ARG A 74 14.57 0.88 15.07
CA ARG A 74 15.10 -0.10 16.02
C ARG A 74 16.36 0.36 16.74
N GLY A 75 16.85 1.58 16.48
CA GLY A 75 18.11 2.06 17.02
C GLY A 75 19.30 1.22 16.55
N GLY A 76 19.28 0.80 15.28
CA GLY A 76 20.34 0.02 14.65
C GLY A 76 21.55 0.87 14.23
N ASP A 77 22.31 0.37 13.25
CA ASP A 77 23.48 1.06 12.70
C ASP A 77 23.10 2.44 12.13
N GLU A 78 23.88 3.46 12.38
CA GLU A 78 23.71 4.76 11.74
C GLU A 78 24.16 4.69 10.27
N TRP A 79 23.33 5.21 9.37
CA TRP A 79 23.61 5.24 7.94
C TRP A 79 23.84 6.66 7.46
N GLU A 80 24.98 6.88 6.83
CA GLU A 80 25.21 8.06 6.00
C GLU A 80 24.66 7.77 4.60
N VAL A 81 23.75 8.63 4.12
CA VAL A 81 23.13 8.50 2.80
C VAL A 81 23.72 9.56 1.87
N ILE A 82 24.35 9.11 0.79
CA ILE A 82 24.91 9.98 -0.25
C ILE A 82 24.08 9.78 -1.52
N GLU A 83 23.41 10.83 -1.97
CA GLU A 83 22.56 10.81 -3.16
C GLU A 83 23.24 11.54 -4.33
N PHE A 84 23.20 10.93 -5.51
CA PHE A 84 23.72 11.47 -6.74
C PHE A 84 22.58 11.67 -7.77
N PRO A 85 21.75 12.72 -7.64
CA PRO A 85 20.68 12.98 -8.59
C PRO A 85 21.25 13.45 -9.92
N ALA A 86 20.66 13.03 -11.04
CA ALA A 86 21.09 13.45 -12.38
C ALA A 86 20.98 14.97 -12.59
N LEU A 87 19.92 15.58 -12.02
CA LEU A 87 19.74 17.03 -11.98
C LEU A 87 19.74 17.50 -10.53
N MET A 88 20.62 18.45 -10.25
CA MET A 88 20.68 19.14 -8.95
C MET A 88 19.44 20.01 -8.73
N PRO A 89 19.11 20.42 -7.49
CA PRO A 89 18.00 21.35 -7.22
C PRO A 89 18.08 22.68 -8.02
N SER A 90 19.26 23.08 -8.44
CA SER A 90 19.49 24.23 -9.32
C SER A 90 19.02 23.99 -10.79
N GLY A 91 18.66 22.73 -11.13
CA GLY A 91 18.33 22.32 -12.48
C GLY A 91 19.55 22.14 -13.39
N THR A 92 20.77 22.10 -12.82
CA THR A 92 22.01 21.78 -13.54
C THR A 92 22.32 20.29 -13.42
N PRO A 93 22.88 19.65 -14.46
CA PRO A 93 23.36 18.27 -14.36
C PRO A 93 24.40 18.11 -13.23
N LEU A 94 24.37 16.99 -12.53
CA LEU A 94 25.39 16.64 -11.55
C LEU A 94 26.77 16.48 -12.19
N TRP A 95 26.80 15.91 -13.39
CA TRP A 95 28.02 15.67 -14.17
C TRP A 95 27.87 16.18 -15.59
N PRO A 96 28.01 17.52 -15.79
CA PRO A 96 27.73 18.17 -17.08
C PRO A 96 28.71 17.77 -18.21
N GLU A 97 29.92 17.26 -17.86
CA GLU A 97 30.88 16.76 -18.82
C GLU A 97 30.49 15.43 -19.46
N PHE A 98 29.62 14.67 -18.76
CA PHE A 98 29.13 13.37 -19.23
C PHE A 98 27.70 13.46 -19.78
N TRP A 99 26.79 14.15 -19.05
CA TRP A 99 25.42 14.34 -19.47
C TRP A 99 25.08 15.83 -19.59
N SER A 100 24.76 16.27 -20.80
CA SER A 100 24.21 17.62 -20.97
C SER A 100 22.77 17.72 -20.45
N LYS A 101 22.37 18.95 -20.09
CA LYS A 101 20.97 19.21 -19.69
C LYS A 101 19.96 18.82 -20.77
N THR A 102 20.30 19.02 -22.04
CA THR A 102 19.41 18.68 -23.17
C THR A 102 19.17 17.18 -23.27
N GLU A 103 20.22 16.36 -23.12
CA GLU A 103 20.12 14.90 -23.14
C GLU A 103 19.33 14.37 -21.96
N LEU A 104 19.59 14.90 -20.75
CA LEU A 104 18.79 14.52 -19.56
C LEU A 104 17.33 14.94 -19.67
N SER A 105 17.02 16.07 -20.31
CA SER A 105 15.65 16.49 -20.56
C SER A 105 14.95 15.57 -21.56
N ALA A 106 15.61 15.17 -22.63
CA ALA A 106 15.09 14.22 -23.62
C ALA A 106 14.80 12.87 -22.95
N LEU A 107 15.74 12.36 -22.16
CA LEU A 107 15.58 11.11 -21.43
C LEU A 107 14.43 11.16 -20.40
N LYS A 108 14.26 12.29 -19.75
CA LYS A 108 13.13 12.52 -18.84
C LYS A 108 11.77 12.43 -19.53
N GLU A 109 11.66 12.93 -20.75
CA GLU A 109 10.41 12.86 -21.54
C GLU A 109 10.14 11.44 -22.07
N GLU A 110 11.20 10.63 -22.31
CA GLU A 110 11.05 9.25 -22.77
C GLU A 110 10.67 8.28 -21.64
N LEU A 111 11.07 8.56 -20.40
CA LEU A 111 10.86 7.67 -19.26
C LEU A 111 9.54 7.99 -18.53
N PRO A 112 8.84 6.96 -17.99
CA PRO A 112 7.82 7.18 -16.99
C PRO A 112 8.37 8.00 -15.82
N ASN A 113 7.62 9.00 -15.36
CA ASN A 113 8.08 9.90 -14.30
C ASN A 113 8.58 9.16 -13.04
N ALA A 114 7.93 8.03 -12.67
CA ALA A 114 8.37 7.18 -11.56
C ALA A 114 9.80 6.65 -11.74
N LYS A 115 10.10 6.15 -12.94
CA LYS A 115 11.46 5.65 -13.26
C LYS A 115 12.47 6.78 -13.25
N TRP A 116 12.12 7.93 -13.81
CA TRP A 116 12.97 9.11 -13.74
C TRP A 116 13.25 9.53 -12.30
N MET A 117 12.22 9.66 -11.47
CA MET A 117 12.38 10.07 -10.08
C MET A 117 13.18 9.05 -9.27
N ALA A 118 12.91 7.77 -9.42
CA ALA A 118 13.63 6.74 -8.70
C ALA A 118 15.09 6.61 -9.17
N GLN A 119 15.30 6.33 -10.45
CA GLN A 119 16.60 5.92 -10.96
C GLN A 119 17.55 7.08 -11.21
N TYR A 120 17.03 8.22 -11.68
CA TYR A 120 17.83 9.39 -12.05
C TYR A 120 17.85 10.47 -10.98
N GLN A 121 16.77 10.65 -10.24
CA GLN A 121 16.73 11.64 -9.15
C GLN A 121 16.96 11.03 -7.77
N GLN A 122 17.09 9.71 -7.65
CA GLN A 122 17.27 8.96 -6.39
C GLN A 122 16.13 9.15 -5.38
N GLN A 123 14.97 9.59 -5.86
CA GLN A 123 13.77 9.91 -5.09
C GLN A 123 12.59 9.06 -5.59
N PRO A 124 12.56 7.76 -5.25
CA PRO A 124 11.41 6.94 -5.58
C PRO A 124 10.15 7.51 -4.93
N THR A 125 9.09 7.64 -5.73
CA THR A 125 7.80 8.17 -5.30
C THR A 125 6.74 7.09 -5.35
N SER A 126 5.75 7.16 -4.46
CA SER A 126 4.59 6.28 -4.47
C SER A 126 3.57 6.65 -5.56
N GLU A 127 3.50 7.93 -5.92
CA GLU A 127 2.39 8.49 -6.72
C GLU A 127 2.34 8.03 -8.18
N THR A 128 3.42 7.56 -8.75
CA THR A 128 3.52 7.28 -10.20
C THR A 128 3.24 5.83 -10.57
N SER A 129 3.22 4.93 -9.60
CA SER A 129 2.74 3.55 -9.76
C SER A 129 1.36 3.35 -9.14
N ALA A 130 0.77 4.40 -8.58
CA ALA A 130 -0.53 4.33 -7.92
C ALA A 130 -1.63 3.92 -8.92
N ILE A 131 -2.33 2.87 -8.60
CA ILE A 131 -3.50 2.39 -9.36
C ILE A 131 -4.67 3.38 -9.19
N VAL A 132 -4.80 3.92 -7.98
CA VAL A 132 -5.79 4.94 -7.62
C VAL A 132 -5.03 6.19 -7.18
N LYS A 133 -5.26 7.29 -7.87
CA LYS A 133 -4.59 8.55 -7.54
C LYS A 133 -5.30 9.27 -6.41
N ARG A 134 -4.54 9.98 -5.56
CA ARG A 134 -5.09 10.76 -4.45
C ARG A 134 -6.11 11.80 -4.95
N GLU A 135 -5.81 12.48 -6.05
CA GLU A 135 -6.68 13.50 -6.62
C GLU A 135 -8.02 12.99 -7.17
N TRP A 136 -8.23 11.69 -7.25
CA TRP A 136 -9.50 11.10 -7.66
C TRP A 136 -10.51 10.95 -6.53
N TRP A 137 -10.03 11.03 -5.28
CA TRP A 137 -10.92 11.02 -4.12
C TRP A 137 -11.64 12.36 -4.00
N GLN A 138 -12.94 12.31 -3.76
CA GLN A 138 -13.73 13.48 -3.43
C GLN A 138 -13.72 13.72 -1.93
N THR A 139 -13.66 14.98 -1.51
CA THR A 139 -13.65 15.35 -0.10
C THR A 139 -15.03 15.76 0.36
N TRP A 140 -15.51 15.17 1.44
CA TRP A 140 -16.74 15.60 2.12
C TRP A 140 -16.37 16.57 3.25
N GLU A 141 -16.81 17.82 3.10
CA GLU A 141 -16.40 18.91 4.01
C GLU A 141 -17.33 19.09 5.21
N GLU A 142 -18.53 18.48 5.20
CA GLU A 142 -19.47 18.59 6.30
C GLU A 142 -19.08 17.67 7.45
N GLU A 143 -19.43 18.09 8.70
CA GLU A 143 -19.11 17.34 9.93
C GLU A 143 -19.79 15.96 9.98
N ASN A 144 -21.04 15.90 9.48
CA ASN A 144 -21.79 14.66 9.42
C ASN A 144 -21.79 14.08 7.99
N PRO A 145 -21.73 12.76 7.83
CA PRO A 145 -21.86 12.15 6.52
C PRO A 145 -23.25 12.40 5.93
N PRO A 146 -23.40 12.33 4.60
CA PRO A 146 -24.70 12.42 3.96
C PRO A 146 -25.62 11.28 4.41
N PRO A 147 -26.96 11.44 4.34
CA PRO A 147 -27.86 10.31 4.47
C PRO A 147 -27.54 9.23 3.46
N CYS A 148 -27.32 8.01 3.93
CA CYS A 148 -26.95 6.88 3.09
C CYS A 148 -28.11 5.90 2.99
N ASP A 149 -28.43 5.47 1.77
CA ASP A 149 -29.50 4.52 1.49
C ASP A 149 -29.06 3.06 1.67
N PHE A 150 -27.74 2.82 1.67
CA PHE A 150 -27.17 1.50 1.81
C PHE A 150 -25.79 1.57 2.49
N VAL A 151 -25.54 0.70 3.45
CA VAL A 151 -24.26 0.63 4.16
C VAL A 151 -23.53 -0.67 3.83
N LEU A 152 -22.29 -0.54 3.38
CA LEU A 152 -21.37 -1.65 3.06
C LEU A 152 -20.29 -1.72 4.13
N MET A 153 -19.98 -2.92 4.61
CA MET A 153 -18.84 -3.17 5.47
C MET A 153 -17.99 -4.29 4.89
N ALA A 154 -16.68 -4.08 4.79
CA ALA A 154 -15.76 -5.08 4.24
C ALA A 154 -14.59 -5.34 5.20
N TRP A 155 -14.31 -6.61 5.47
CA TRP A 155 -13.20 -7.07 6.29
C TRP A 155 -12.18 -7.82 5.44
N ASP A 156 -10.93 -7.38 5.48
CA ASP A 156 -9.76 -8.22 5.25
C ASP A 156 -9.20 -8.65 6.60
N THR A 157 -9.08 -9.97 6.79
CA THR A 157 -8.70 -10.53 8.10
C THR A 157 -7.38 -11.26 8.00
N ALA A 158 -6.49 -10.98 8.92
CA ALA A 158 -5.27 -11.72 9.14
C ALA A 158 -5.19 -12.20 10.58
N PHE A 159 -4.89 -13.46 10.79
CA PHE A 159 -4.38 -13.93 12.07
C PHE A 159 -3.38 -15.06 11.87
N GLU A 160 -2.21 -14.91 12.44
CA GLU A 160 -1.25 -15.98 12.60
C GLU A 160 -0.83 -16.10 14.07
N LYS A 161 -0.52 -17.31 14.50
CA LYS A 161 -0.06 -17.59 15.88
C LYS A 161 1.34 -17.06 16.19
N ASN A 162 2.00 -16.44 15.23
CA ASN A 162 3.38 -15.94 15.36
C ASN A 162 3.39 -14.42 15.49
N ASN A 163 4.39 -13.87 16.19
CA ASN A 163 4.63 -12.43 16.42
C ASN A 163 4.83 -11.55 15.15
N ARG A 164 4.49 -12.07 13.97
CA ARG A 164 4.49 -11.39 12.66
C ARG A 164 3.10 -11.35 12.02
N ALA A 165 2.03 -11.44 12.84
CA ALA A 165 0.67 -11.34 12.32
C ALA A 165 0.48 -10.03 11.54
N ASP A 166 -0.08 -10.14 10.34
CA ASP A 166 -0.53 -9.00 9.54
C ASP A 166 -1.70 -8.30 10.24
N TYR A 167 -2.02 -7.10 9.80
CA TYR A 167 -3.18 -6.36 10.31
C TYR A 167 -4.48 -6.97 9.78
N SER A 168 -5.52 -6.96 10.62
CA SER A 168 -6.90 -7.07 10.13
C SER A 168 -7.44 -5.66 9.90
N ALA A 169 -8.03 -5.43 8.73
CA ALA A 169 -8.57 -4.14 8.33
C ALA A 169 -10.07 -4.25 8.01
N CYS A 170 -10.81 -3.22 8.39
CA CYS A 170 -12.22 -3.06 8.07
C CYS A 170 -12.45 -1.66 7.51
N THR A 171 -13.26 -1.56 6.47
CA THR A 171 -13.78 -0.29 5.98
C THR A 171 -15.30 -0.33 5.87
N THR A 172 -15.94 0.75 6.32
CA THR A 172 -17.41 0.92 6.27
C THR A 172 -17.73 2.08 5.33
N TRP A 173 -18.68 1.85 4.44
CA TRP A 173 -19.03 2.75 3.35
C TRP A 173 -20.53 2.98 3.29
N GLY A 174 -20.93 4.22 3.00
CA GLY A 174 -22.31 4.58 2.76
C GLY A 174 -22.55 4.89 1.28
N VAL A 175 -23.60 4.35 0.71
CA VAL A 175 -24.06 4.71 -0.63
C VAL A 175 -25.07 5.85 -0.50
N PHE A 176 -24.84 6.94 -1.23
CA PHE A 176 -25.70 8.13 -1.21
C PHE A 176 -25.85 8.70 -2.63
N TYR A 177 -26.86 9.53 -2.84
CA TYR A 177 -27.08 10.18 -4.13
C TYR A 177 -26.55 11.62 -4.09
N HIS A 178 -25.82 11.97 -5.13
CA HIS A 178 -25.26 13.31 -5.32
C HIS A 178 -25.34 13.69 -6.81
N PRO A 179 -25.75 14.92 -7.15
CA PRO A 179 -25.82 15.35 -8.55
C PRO A 179 -24.42 15.45 -9.16
N ASP A 180 -24.30 15.00 -10.41
CA ASP A 180 -23.11 15.23 -11.23
C ASP A 180 -23.03 16.69 -11.72
N ASP A 181 -21.99 17.03 -12.49
CA ASP A 181 -21.76 18.35 -13.06
C ASP A 181 -22.92 18.84 -13.97
N ASN A 182 -23.78 17.93 -14.44
CA ASN A 182 -24.97 18.23 -15.26
C ASN A 182 -26.25 18.29 -14.42
N GLY A 183 -26.16 18.10 -13.12
CA GLY A 183 -27.29 18.08 -12.19
C GLY A 183 -28.08 16.79 -12.18
N VAL A 184 -27.52 15.70 -12.72
CA VAL A 184 -28.16 14.37 -12.72
C VAL A 184 -27.75 13.63 -11.44
N GLU A 185 -28.72 13.20 -10.66
CA GLU A 185 -28.52 12.38 -9.47
C GLU A 185 -27.86 11.06 -9.83
N GLN A 186 -26.71 10.79 -9.22
CA GLN A 186 -26.02 9.49 -9.38
C GLN A 186 -25.62 8.93 -8.02
N ALA A 187 -25.55 7.60 -7.95
CA ALA A 187 -25.11 6.92 -6.77
C ALA A 187 -23.59 7.15 -6.57
N ASN A 188 -23.22 7.59 -5.39
CA ASN A 188 -21.85 7.79 -4.94
C ASN A 188 -21.61 6.94 -3.70
N VAL A 189 -20.35 6.79 -3.30
CA VAL A 189 -19.97 6.03 -2.11
C VAL A 189 -19.03 6.85 -1.24
N ILE A 190 -19.32 6.94 0.06
CA ILE A 190 -18.51 7.67 1.04
C ILE A 190 -17.94 6.74 2.10
N LEU A 191 -16.66 6.94 2.44
CA LEU A 191 -16.03 6.26 3.55
C LEU A 191 -16.59 6.79 4.88
N LEU A 192 -17.25 5.93 5.65
CA LEU A 192 -17.88 6.26 6.94
C LEU A 192 -16.97 5.94 8.12
N ASN A 193 -16.20 4.85 8.01
CA ASN A 193 -15.29 4.41 9.07
C ASN A 193 -14.18 3.52 8.49
N ALA A 194 -13.02 3.53 9.14
CA ALA A 194 -11.93 2.61 8.88
C ALA A 194 -11.30 2.16 10.19
N PHE A 195 -10.97 0.87 10.25
CA PHE A 195 -10.37 0.25 11.42
C PHE A 195 -9.25 -0.70 10.98
N ARG A 196 -8.10 -0.62 11.63
CA ARG A 196 -6.98 -1.53 11.41
C ARG A 196 -6.25 -1.82 12.71
N GLU A 197 -6.12 -3.11 13.04
CA GLU A 197 -5.36 -3.52 14.22
C GLU A 197 -4.80 -4.94 14.04
N ARG A 198 -3.67 -5.21 14.67
CA ARG A 198 -3.18 -6.59 14.86
C ARG A 198 -3.90 -7.21 16.04
N MET A 199 -4.61 -8.29 15.80
CA MET A 199 -5.41 -8.89 16.87
C MET A 199 -5.53 -10.41 16.73
N GLU A 200 -5.68 -11.08 17.86
CA GLU A 200 -6.03 -12.49 17.91
C GLU A 200 -7.53 -12.69 17.63
N PHE A 201 -7.89 -13.90 17.22
CA PHE A 201 -9.26 -14.23 16.80
C PHE A 201 -10.36 -13.85 17.79
N PRO A 202 -10.24 -14.06 19.13
CA PRO A 202 -11.29 -13.65 20.06
C PRO A 202 -11.56 -12.15 20.05
N LYS A 203 -10.51 -11.33 19.90
CA LYS A 203 -10.63 -9.87 19.79
C LYS A 203 -11.21 -9.47 18.44
N LEU A 204 -10.74 -10.09 17.34
CA LEU A 204 -11.28 -9.88 16.00
C LEU A 204 -12.79 -10.14 15.97
N LYS A 205 -13.24 -11.27 16.49
CA LYS A 205 -14.66 -11.61 16.58
C LYS A 205 -15.45 -10.54 17.34
N ARG A 206 -14.99 -10.16 18.54
CA ARG A 206 -15.66 -9.14 19.36
C ARG A 206 -15.77 -7.80 18.63
N ILE A 207 -14.68 -7.31 18.05
CA ILE A 207 -14.67 -6.03 17.33
C ILE A 207 -15.54 -6.10 16.08
N SER A 208 -15.54 -7.23 15.35
CA SER A 208 -16.41 -7.39 14.19
C SER A 208 -17.90 -7.30 14.56
N ILE A 209 -18.29 -7.79 15.72
CA ILE A 209 -19.67 -7.68 16.25
C ILE A 209 -19.95 -6.23 16.65
N GLU A 210 -19.04 -5.59 17.40
CA GLU A 210 -19.16 -4.18 17.80
C GLU A 210 -19.33 -3.26 16.58
N GLN A 211 -18.52 -3.45 15.54
CA GLN A 211 -18.63 -2.68 14.29
C GLN A 211 -19.94 -2.97 13.55
N TYR A 212 -20.39 -4.23 13.52
CA TYR A 212 -21.67 -4.58 12.92
C TYR A 212 -22.84 -3.93 13.67
N ASP A 213 -22.83 -3.95 15.00
CA ASP A 213 -23.89 -3.38 15.83
C ASP A 213 -23.93 -1.84 15.74
N GLU A 214 -22.77 -1.21 15.60
CA GLU A 214 -22.65 0.25 15.46
C GLU A 214 -23.17 0.75 14.10
N TRP A 215 -22.75 0.10 13.02
CA TRP A 215 -23.01 0.57 11.64
C TRP A 215 -24.21 -0.08 10.99
N GLN A 216 -24.72 -1.18 11.52
CA GLN A 216 -25.86 -1.94 10.97
C GLN A 216 -25.80 -2.11 9.45
N PRO A 217 -24.71 -2.67 8.88
CA PRO A 217 -24.52 -2.69 7.45
C PRO A 217 -25.54 -3.59 6.75
N ASP A 218 -26.07 -3.12 5.62
CA ASP A 218 -26.93 -3.89 4.71
C ASP A 218 -26.17 -5.03 4.04
N SER A 219 -24.84 -4.85 3.87
CA SER A 219 -23.97 -5.88 3.32
C SER A 219 -22.64 -5.93 4.09
N LEU A 220 -22.39 -7.07 4.74
CA LEU A 220 -21.13 -7.39 5.41
C LEU A 220 -20.35 -8.40 4.59
N LEU A 221 -19.17 -7.99 4.08
CA LEU A 221 -18.26 -8.83 3.31
C LEU A 221 -17.08 -9.25 4.16
N VAL A 222 -16.68 -10.51 4.06
CA VAL A 222 -15.44 -11.02 4.68
C VAL A 222 -14.69 -11.85 3.64
N GLU A 223 -13.40 -11.57 3.45
CA GLU A 223 -12.56 -12.37 2.56
C GLU A 223 -12.34 -13.76 3.15
N LYS A 224 -12.68 -14.81 2.37
CA LYS A 224 -12.52 -16.20 2.76
C LYS A 224 -11.08 -16.68 2.54
N LYS A 225 -10.17 -16.16 3.33
CA LYS A 225 -8.83 -16.72 3.53
C LYS A 225 -8.83 -17.65 4.76
N ALA A 226 -7.68 -18.24 5.09
CA ALA A 226 -7.53 -19.09 6.28
C ALA A 226 -8.02 -18.41 7.58
N SER A 227 -7.87 -17.09 7.66
CA SER A 227 -8.27 -16.25 8.79
C SER A 227 -9.75 -15.82 8.76
N GLY A 228 -10.34 -15.60 7.58
CA GLY A 228 -11.72 -15.16 7.44
C GLY A 228 -12.76 -16.27 7.60
N ALA A 229 -12.41 -17.50 7.25
CA ALA A 229 -13.36 -18.60 7.31
C ALA A 229 -13.91 -18.86 8.73
N PRO A 230 -13.11 -18.88 9.81
CA PRO A 230 -13.64 -18.98 11.17
C PRO A 230 -14.51 -17.80 11.57
N LEU A 231 -14.16 -16.57 11.18
CA LEU A 231 -14.96 -15.38 11.46
C LEU A 231 -16.34 -15.46 10.80
N ILE A 232 -16.37 -15.84 9.52
CA ILE A 232 -17.62 -16.03 8.77
C ILE A 232 -18.54 -17.05 9.49
N TYR A 233 -17.96 -18.18 9.92
CA TYR A 233 -18.71 -19.22 10.62
C TYR A 233 -19.31 -18.70 11.93
N GLU A 234 -18.51 -18.03 12.75
CA GLU A 234 -18.96 -17.52 14.07
C GLU A 234 -20.01 -16.42 13.93
N LEU A 235 -19.84 -15.47 13.01
CA LEU A 235 -20.82 -14.41 12.77
C LEU A 235 -22.16 -14.98 12.28
N ARG A 236 -22.13 -15.92 11.33
CA ARG A 236 -23.33 -16.61 10.84
C ARG A 236 -24.03 -17.41 11.95
N ALA A 237 -23.29 -18.07 12.83
CA ALA A 237 -23.85 -18.78 13.97
C ALA A 237 -24.58 -17.85 14.96
N MET A 238 -24.23 -16.56 14.98
CA MET A 238 -24.89 -15.52 15.77
C MET A 238 -26.05 -14.84 15.01
N GLY A 239 -26.36 -15.28 13.79
CA GLY A 239 -27.45 -14.72 12.99
C GLY A 239 -27.04 -13.49 12.17
N ILE A 240 -25.76 -13.11 12.14
CA ILE A 240 -25.25 -12.00 11.33
C ILE A 240 -25.08 -12.48 9.88
N PRO A 241 -25.74 -11.82 8.89
CA PRO A 241 -25.63 -12.19 7.50
C PRO A 241 -24.25 -11.76 6.94
N VAL A 242 -23.39 -12.73 6.65
CA VAL A 242 -22.07 -12.48 6.08
C VAL A 242 -22.01 -12.98 4.64
N GLN A 243 -21.59 -12.13 3.72
CA GLN A 243 -21.24 -12.49 2.35
C GLN A 243 -19.76 -12.87 2.31
N GLU A 244 -19.46 -14.10 1.93
CA GLU A 244 -18.08 -14.54 1.75
C GLU A 244 -17.55 -14.14 0.37
N PHE A 245 -16.35 -13.59 0.36
CA PHE A 245 -15.62 -13.31 -0.86
C PHE A 245 -14.45 -14.29 -0.98
N THR A 246 -14.40 -15.02 -2.09
CA THR A 246 -13.31 -15.98 -2.34
C THR A 246 -12.40 -15.44 -3.41
N THR A 247 -11.12 -15.31 -3.08
CA THR A 247 -10.07 -15.01 -4.06
C THR A 247 -9.76 -16.22 -4.92
N THR A 248 -9.74 -16.03 -6.24
CA THR A 248 -9.31 -17.05 -7.20
C THR A 248 -7.89 -16.76 -7.68
N ARG A 249 -7.20 -17.78 -8.23
CA ARG A 249 -5.88 -17.57 -8.86
C ARG A 249 -5.99 -16.53 -9.97
N GLY A 250 -5.10 -15.51 -9.95
CA GLY A 250 -5.12 -14.39 -10.88
C GLY A 250 -5.98 -13.19 -10.44
N ASN A 251 -6.60 -13.26 -9.26
CA ASN A 251 -7.34 -12.15 -8.65
C ASN A 251 -6.56 -11.59 -7.45
N ASP A 252 -5.35 -11.13 -7.71
CA ASP A 252 -4.48 -10.50 -6.72
C ASP A 252 -4.95 -9.07 -6.37
N LYS A 253 -4.33 -8.45 -5.38
CA LYS A 253 -4.66 -7.09 -4.93
C LYS A 253 -4.60 -6.06 -6.05
N ILE A 254 -3.58 -6.13 -6.90
CA ILE A 254 -3.39 -5.23 -8.05
C ILE A 254 -4.57 -5.36 -9.02
N THR A 255 -4.92 -6.59 -9.39
CA THR A 255 -6.05 -6.87 -10.30
C THR A 255 -7.36 -6.37 -9.71
N ARG A 256 -7.60 -6.58 -8.41
CA ARG A 256 -8.83 -6.13 -7.73
C ARG A 256 -8.94 -4.61 -7.70
N LEU A 257 -7.87 -3.92 -7.31
CA LEU A 257 -7.89 -2.46 -7.26
C LEU A 257 -8.02 -1.84 -8.66
N ASN A 258 -7.32 -2.39 -9.66
CA ASN A 258 -7.50 -1.98 -11.05
C ASN A 258 -8.94 -2.14 -11.54
N ALA A 259 -9.61 -3.24 -11.14
CA ALA A 259 -10.99 -3.49 -11.53
C ALA A 259 -11.99 -2.47 -10.99
N VAL A 260 -11.63 -1.66 -10.01
CA VAL A 260 -12.48 -0.62 -9.40
C VAL A 260 -11.91 0.79 -9.49
N SER A 261 -10.73 0.96 -10.09
CA SER A 261 -10.04 2.25 -10.17
C SER A 261 -10.82 3.32 -10.94
N ASP A 262 -11.65 2.93 -11.90
CA ASP A 262 -12.51 3.81 -12.65
C ASP A 262 -13.61 4.46 -11.79
N LEU A 263 -14.06 3.85 -10.69
CA LEU A 263 -14.97 4.46 -9.73
C LEU A 263 -14.35 5.71 -9.09
N PHE A 264 -13.06 5.62 -8.74
CA PHE A 264 -12.29 6.74 -8.22
C PHE A 264 -12.05 7.80 -9.31
N ALA A 265 -11.59 7.37 -10.48
CA ALA A 265 -11.32 8.27 -11.61
C ALA A 265 -12.57 9.03 -12.09
N SER A 266 -13.75 8.47 -11.88
CA SER A 266 -15.04 9.09 -12.18
C SER A 266 -15.56 9.99 -11.05
N GLY A 267 -14.81 10.19 -9.95
CA GLY A 267 -15.21 11.04 -8.83
C GLY A 267 -16.37 10.52 -7.99
N LEU A 268 -16.63 9.20 -8.03
CA LEU A 268 -17.73 8.60 -7.29
C LEU A 268 -17.39 8.22 -5.85
N VAL A 269 -16.10 8.25 -5.49
CA VAL A 269 -15.61 7.82 -4.17
C VAL A 269 -15.24 9.03 -3.33
N TRP A 270 -15.87 9.14 -2.17
CA TRP A 270 -15.76 10.24 -1.24
C TRP A 270 -15.15 9.81 0.08
N ALA A 271 -14.51 10.73 0.77
CA ALA A 271 -14.02 10.53 2.13
C ALA A 271 -14.19 11.81 2.96
N PRO A 272 -14.42 11.71 4.28
CA PRO A 272 -14.47 12.88 5.14
C PRO A 272 -13.07 13.49 5.33
N ASN A 273 -13.02 14.80 5.56
CA ASN A 273 -11.79 15.53 5.87
C ASN A 273 -11.32 15.25 7.30
N THR A 274 -10.79 14.05 7.55
CA THR A 274 -10.33 13.60 8.87
C THR A 274 -9.01 12.87 8.78
N SER A 275 -8.22 12.89 9.85
CA SER A 275 -6.90 12.22 9.88
C SER A 275 -6.97 10.71 9.65
N TRP A 276 -8.00 10.04 10.15
CA TRP A 276 -8.16 8.59 9.95
C TRP A 276 -8.53 8.22 8.51
N ALA A 277 -9.32 9.08 7.82
CA ALA A 277 -9.64 8.88 6.41
C ALA A 277 -8.41 9.12 5.52
N GLU A 278 -7.58 10.10 5.89
CA GLU A 278 -6.29 10.35 5.22
C GLU A 278 -5.37 9.13 5.25
N GLU A 279 -5.34 8.35 6.35
CA GLU A 279 -4.57 7.11 6.41
C GLU A 279 -5.01 6.08 5.34
N VAL A 280 -6.32 5.97 5.09
CA VAL A 280 -6.87 5.08 4.06
C VAL A 280 -6.52 5.60 2.66
N ILE A 281 -6.70 6.91 2.44
CA ILE A 281 -6.37 7.56 1.16
C ILE A 281 -4.89 7.39 0.84
N ASP A 282 -4.00 7.66 1.81
CA ASP A 282 -2.56 7.52 1.64
C ASP A 282 -2.14 6.09 1.29
N GLU A 283 -2.71 5.09 1.95
CA GLU A 283 -2.40 3.70 1.68
C GLU A 283 -2.87 3.27 0.29
N VAL A 284 -4.11 3.59 -0.08
CA VAL A 284 -4.66 3.26 -1.41
C VAL A 284 -3.93 4.01 -2.52
N ALA A 285 -3.61 5.30 -2.32
CA ALA A 285 -2.90 6.12 -3.29
C ALA A 285 -1.40 5.78 -3.41
N SER A 286 -0.82 5.12 -2.41
CA SER A 286 0.57 4.66 -2.46
C SER A 286 0.73 3.24 -2.99
N PHE A 287 -0.36 2.48 -3.11
CA PHE A 287 -0.32 1.10 -3.60
C PHE A 287 -0.04 1.03 -5.12
N PRO A 288 0.82 0.10 -5.60
CA PRO A 288 1.43 -1.04 -4.91
C PRO A 288 2.77 -0.74 -4.23
N SER A 289 3.29 0.47 -4.30
CA SER A 289 4.63 0.83 -3.81
C SER A 289 4.67 1.22 -2.33
N GLY A 290 3.52 1.39 -1.69
CA GLY A 290 3.36 1.77 -0.28
C GLY A 290 3.87 0.71 0.70
N GLU A 291 3.98 1.11 1.97
CA GLU A 291 4.44 0.24 3.05
C GLU A 291 3.39 -0.76 3.52
N HIS A 292 2.14 -0.33 3.51
CA HIS A 292 0.97 -1.07 3.95
C HIS A 292 0.01 -1.26 2.80
N ASP A 293 -0.75 -2.35 2.84
CA ASP A 293 -1.76 -2.70 1.84
C ASP A 293 -3.00 -3.40 2.44
N ASP A 294 -3.17 -3.23 3.77
CA ASP A 294 -4.26 -3.86 4.52
C ASP A 294 -5.62 -3.23 4.20
N TYR A 295 -5.67 -1.89 4.11
CA TYR A 295 -6.88 -1.18 3.68
C TYR A 295 -7.20 -1.41 2.20
N VAL A 296 -6.19 -1.60 1.34
CA VAL A 296 -6.38 -1.81 -0.10
C VAL A 296 -7.31 -2.99 -0.38
N ASP A 297 -7.13 -4.10 0.35
CA ASP A 297 -7.98 -5.28 0.20
C ASP A 297 -9.42 -5.00 0.63
N SER A 298 -9.62 -4.41 1.80
CA SER A 298 -10.94 -4.05 2.32
C SER A 298 -11.66 -3.05 1.41
N VAL A 299 -10.96 -2.00 0.94
CA VAL A 299 -11.49 -1.00 -0.01
C VAL A 299 -11.88 -1.65 -1.33
N SER A 300 -11.00 -2.49 -1.90
CA SER A 300 -11.30 -3.18 -3.18
C SER A 300 -12.55 -4.04 -3.07
N LEU A 301 -12.72 -4.78 -1.96
CA LEU A 301 -13.89 -5.61 -1.72
C LEU A 301 -15.18 -4.78 -1.65
N ALA A 302 -15.16 -3.68 -0.92
CA ALA A 302 -16.29 -2.77 -0.80
C ALA A 302 -16.67 -2.18 -2.17
N MET A 303 -15.68 -1.69 -2.93
CA MET A 303 -15.90 -1.09 -4.25
C MET A 303 -16.40 -2.12 -5.27
N MET A 304 -15.90 -3.36 -5.24
CA MET A 304 -16.41 -4.44 -6.10
C MET A 304 -17.88 -4.79 -5.78
N ARG A 305 -18.29 -4.69 -4.52
CA ARG A 305 -19.67 -4.89 -4.10
C ARG A 305 -20.56 -3.73 -4.53
N TYR A 306 -20.12 -2.50 -4.32
CA TYR A 306 -20.79 -1.29 -4.77
C TYR A 306 -21.07 -1.34 -6.28
N ARG A 307 -20.09 -1.72 -7.10
CA ARG A 307 -20.25 -1.87 -8.57
C ARG A 307 -21.34 -2.86 -8.98
N LYS A 308 -21.64 -3.84 -8.15
CA LYS A 308 -22.69 -4.85 -8.43
C LYS A 308 -24.10 -4.39 -8.04
N GLY A 309 -24.24 -3.14 -7.67
CA GLY A 309 -25.52 -2.53 -7.31
C GLY A 309 -25.80 -2.71 -5.83
N GLY A 310 -25.06 -2.04 -4.98
CA GLY A 310 -25.30 -1.82 -3.54
C GLY A 310 -25.72 -3.04 -2.76
#